data_f860b872e852f6a6670c7d6f7aed53fe
#
_entry.id   f860b872e852f6a6670c7d6f7aed53fe
#
_cell.length_a   1.000
_cell.length_b   1.000
_cell.length_c   1.000
_cell.angle_alpha   90.00
_cell.angle_beta   90.00
_cell.angle_gamma   90.00
#
_symmetry.space_group_name_H-M   'P 1'
#
loop_
_entity.id
_entity.type
_entity.pdbx_description
1 polymer ?
#
loop_
_entity_poly.entity_id
_entity_poly.type
_entity_poly.pdbx_seq_one_letter_code
_entity_poly.pdbx_strand_id
1 'polypeptide(L)'
;MPEPGNRFGRKERRERHSGRVDLADTEDWIRAYVEPVGPIRAEHERPWATVLRVPIAGGVTWFKACGRVQGFEPRLTAQLFARHPDFVAEVLAHHEQRAWLLLADAGTPIGILGNPPETWLALLPGYAELQREEAAQVGDHLAHGVPDLRVATLPSRYDELLQRELPLEPEEIDRLRAFAPRFAELCDELDAYDVPETVQHDDLHMSNVYAQGEQLRVLDWGDSSISHPFASLVVTFRFLEEVTELQPDDPWFERLRDAYLEPWGRGLEGVFALAMRVGIFAHAIAWLRQRDHLPPKDRAEFDSVFSIVLRRAIAQTTSPPR
;
A
#
# COMPACT_ATOMS: atom_id res chain seq x y z
N MET A 1 -56.27 -30.10 -22.82
CA MET A 1 -55.59 -28.82 -23.05
C MET A 1 -54.70 -28.56 -21.85
N PRO A 2 -53.35 -28.58 -21.99
CA PRO A 2 -52.46 -28.09 -20.98
C PRO A 2 -51.95 -26.70 -21.38
N GLU A 3 -51.88 -25.81 -20.40
CA GLU A 3 -51.32 -24.44 -20.51
C GLU A 3 -49.81 -24.41 -20.71
N PRO A 4 -49.24 -23.38 -21.40
CA PRO A 4 -47.85 -23.29 -21.71
C PRO A 4 -47.03 -22.70 -20.55
N GLY A 5 -46.02 -23.47 -20.10
CA GLY A 5 -45.08 -23.08 -19.09
C GLY A 5 -44.15 -21.92 -19.50
N ASN A 6 -44.11 -20.95 -18.63
CA ASN A 6 -43.24 -19.78 -18.70
C ASN A 6 -41.77 -20.16 -18.38
N ARG A 7 -40.94 -20.30 -19.45
CA ARG A 7 -39.51 -20.48 -19.32
C ARG A 7 -38.83 -19.11 -19.36
N PHE A 8 -38.73 -18.46 -18.25
CA PHE A 8 -37.74 -17.38 -18.10
C PHE A 8 -36.41 -18.01 -17.70
N GLY A 9 -35.58 -18.22 -18.70
CA GLY A 9 -34.16 -18.52 -18.52
C GLY A 9 -33.44 -17.36 -17.86
N ARG A 10 -33.08 -17.49 -16.59
CA ARG A 10 -32.07 -16.69 -15.93
C ARG A 10 -30.74 -16.97 -16.65
N LYS A 11 -30.34 -16.09 -17.56
CA LYS A 11 -28.94 -15.99 -17.96
C LYS A 11 -28.16 -15.48 -16.74
N GLU A 12 -27.52 -16.39 -16.02
CA GLU A 12 -26.45 -16.06 -15.11
C GLU A 12 -25.36 -15.35 -15.95
N ARG A 13 -25.24 -14.05 -15.76
CA ARG A 13 -24.05 -13.31 -16.18
C ARG A 13 -22.88 -13.91 -15.40
N ARG A 14 -22.11 -14.79 -16.04
CA ARG A 14 -20.78 -15.12 -15.58
C ARG A 14 -20.00 -13.80 -15.57
N GLU A 15 -19.81 -13.26 -14.40
CA GLU A 15 -18.88 -12.16 -14.16
C GLU A 15 -17.49 -12.60 -14.61
N ARG A 16 -17.08 -12.11 -15.77
CA ARG A 16 -15.71 -12.24 -16.23
C ARG A 16 -14.88 -11.23 -15.45
N HIS A 17 -14.35 -11.66 -14.32
CA HIS A 17 -13.28 -10.95 -13.64
C HIS A 17 -11.97 -11.20 -14.42
N SER A 18 -11.83 -10.58 -15.55
CA SER A 18 -10.55 -10.26 -16.15
C SER A 18 -10.41 -8.75 -16.01
N GLY A 19 -9.30 -8.26 -15.47
CA GLY A 19 -9.07 -6.83 -15.14
C GLY A 19 -9.02 -5.86 -16.33
N ARG A 20 -9.83 -6.11 -17.37
CA ARG A 20 -10.11 -5.13 -18.42
C ARG A 20 -11.40 -4.40 -18.08
N VAL A 21 -11.24 -3.14 -17.78
CA VAL A 21 -12.32 -2.17 -17.60
C VAL A 21 -13.07 -2.03 -18.93
N ASP A 22 -14.41 -2.04 -18.89
CA ASP A 22 -15.20 -1.64 -20.06
C ASP A 22 -14.99 -0.14 -20.27
N LEU A 23 -14.26 0.23 -21.32
CA LEU A 23 -13.87 1.61 -21.57
C LEU A 23 -15.09 2.53 -21.77
N ALA A 24 -16.17 2.05 -22.37
CA ALA A 24 -17.36 2.87 -22.62
C ALA A 24 -18.06 3.23 -21.30
N ASP A 25 -18.26 2.25 -20.41
CA ASP A 25 -18.87 2.45 -19.09
C ASP A 25 -17.99 3.34 -18.19
N THR A 26 -16.68 3.22 -18.35
CA THR A 26 -15.71 4.04 -17.62
C THR A 26 -15.70 5.49 -18.11
N GLU A 27 -15.75 5.70 -19.42
CA GLU A 27 -15.81 7.04 -20.02
C GLU A 27 -17.08 7.78 -19.61
N ASP A 28 -18.22 7.11 -19.60
CA ASP A 28 -19.50 7.68 -19.16
C ASP A 28 -19.42 8.12 -17.69
N TRP A 29 -18.83 7.30 -16.84
CA TRP A 29 -18.63 7.64 -15.42
C TRP A 29 -17.67 8.84 -15.25
N ILE A 30 -16.54 8.86 -15.95
CA ILE A 30 -15.57 9.96 -15.91
C ILE A 30 -16.24 11.28 -16.33
N ARG A 31 -17.03 11.25 -17.43
CA ARG A 31 -17.74 12.43 -17.97
C ARG A 31 -18.80 12.99 -17.05
N ALA A 32 -19.26 12.23 -16.07
CA ALA A 32 -20.17 12.73 -15.05
C ALA A 32 -19.51 13.72 -14.07
N TYR A 33 -18.17 13.74 -13.99
CA TYR A 33 -17.41 14.55 -13.03
C TYR A 33 -16.46 15.56 -13.70
N VAL A 34 -15.92 15.23 -14.87
CA VAL A 34 -15.00 16.08 -15.62
C VAL A 34 -15.33 16.07 -17.10
N GLU A 35 -14.95 17.13 -17.83
CA GLU A 35 -15.12 17.21 -19.29
C GLU A 35 -13.78 16.92 -19.99
N PRO A 36 -13.58 15.71 -20.56
CA PRO A 36 -12.37 15.40 -21.31
C PRO A 36 -12.29 16.24 -22.61
N VAL A 37 -11.16 16.89 -22.83
CA VAL A 37 -10.88 17.68 -24.05
C VAL A 37 -10.09 16.90 -25.10
N GLY A 38 -9.87 15.61 -24.88
CA GLY A 38 -9.12 14.73 -25.78
C GLY A 38 -9.33 13.25 -25.43
N PRO A 39 -8.64 12.34 -26.13
CA PRO A 39 -8.82 10.91 -25.91
C PRO A 39 -8.31 10.49 -24.52
N ILE A 40 -9.14 9.72 -23.82
CA ILE A 40 -8.74 9.01 -22.60
C ILE A 40 -7.83 7.85 -22.99
N ARG A 41 -6.68 7.69 -22.34
CA ARG A 41 -5.67 6.69 -22.69
C ARG A 41 -5.23 5.92 -21.45
N ALA A 42 -4.97 4.62 -21.63
CA ALA A 42 -4.32 3.83 -20.60
C ALA A 42 -2.87 4.32 -20.43
N GLU A 43 -2.52 4.64 -19.18
CA GLU A 43 -1.15 4.93 -18.76
C GLU A 43 -0.48 3.67 -18.24
N HIS A 44 -1.20 2.92 -17.38
CA HIS A 44 -0.76 1.66 -16.81
C HIS A 44 -1.90 0.63 -16.84
N GLU A 45 -1.57 -0.58 -17.26
CA GLU A 45 -2.43 -1.75 -17.11
C GLU A 45 -1.63 -2.82 -16.36
N ARG A 46 -2.00 -3.05 -15.11
CA ARG A 46 -1.37 -4.03 -14.22
C ARG A 46 -2.42 -5.02 -13.71
N PRO A 47 -2.05 -6.22 -13.25
CA PRO A 47 -3.01 -7.17 -12.69
C PRO A 47 -3.83 -6.62 -11.52
N TRP A 48 -3.30 -5.65 -10.79
CA TRP A 48 -3.93 -5.06 -9.60
C TRP A 48 -4.60 -3.71 -9.86
N ALA A 49 -4.31 -3.02 -10.97
CA ALA A 49 -4.98 -1.75 -11.30
C ALA A 49 -4.85 -1.37 -12.78
N THR A 50 -5.84 -0.66 -13.30
CA THR A 50 -5.77 0.07 -14.56
C THR A 50 -5.83 1.57 -14.27
N VAL A 51 -4.86 2.32 -14.77
CA VAL A 51 -4.80 3.78 -14.64
C VAL A 51 -4.98 4.41 -16.02
N LEU A 52 -5.94 5.35 -16.13
CA LEU A 52 -6.21 6.10 -17.35
C LEU A 52 -5.84 7.57 -17.14
N ARG A 53 -5.18 8.12 -18.13
CA ARG A 53 -4.92 9.55 -18.24
C ARG A 53 -6.09 10.24 -18.96
N VAL A 54 -6.71 11.22 -18.30
CA VAL A 54 -7.89 11.95 -18.75
C VAL A 54 -7.50 13.42 -18.98
N PRO A 55 -7.30 13.86 -20.24
CA PRO A 55 -7.00 15.26 -20.52
C PRO A 55 -8.23 16.14 -20.28
N ILE A 56 -8.07 17.21 -19.51
CA ILE A 56 -9.10 18.21 -19.23
C ILE A 56 -8.62 19.61 -19.62
N ALA A 57 -9.51 20.60 -19.64
CA ALA A 57 -9.12 21.97 -19.87
C ALA A 57 -8.13 22.44 -18.79
N GLY A 58 -6.93 22.84 -19.21
CA GLY A 58 -5.87 23.31 -18.31
C GLY A 58 -4.99 22.25 -17.66
N GLY A 59 -5.20 20.94 -17.95
CA GLY A 59 -4.36 19.91 -17.33
C GLY A 59 -4.79 18.47 -17.60
N VAL A 60 -4.65 17.65 -16.59
CA VAL A 60 -4.97 16.22 -16.62
C VAL A 60 -5.65 15.81 -15.32
N THR A 61 -6.51 14.81 -15.39
CA THR A 61 -6.96 14.03 -14.23
C THR A 61 -6.63 12.56 -14.44
N TRP A 62 -6.66 11.81 -13.37
CA TRP A 62 -6.26 10.41 -13.36
C TRP A 62 -7.40 9.53 -12.87
N PHE A 63 -7.81 8.58 -13.71
CA PHE A 63 -8.77 7.56 -13.31
C PHE A 63 -8.01 6.28 -12.95
N LYS A 64 -8.37 5.66 -11.82
CA LYS A 64 -7.87 4.36 -11.40
C LYS A 64 -9.02 3.40 -11.16
N ALA A 65 -8.97 2.24 -11.84
CA ALA A 65 -9.81 1.09 -11.52
C ALA A 65 -8.95 0.11 -10.73
N CYS A 66 -9.27 -0.06 -9.45
CA CYS A 66 -8.54 -0.94 -8.55
C CYS A 66 -8.94 -2.39 -8.76
N GLY A 67 -7.97 -3.29 -8.68
CA GLY A 67 -8.20 -4.72 -8.64
C GLY A 67 -8.88 -5.17 -7.35
N ARG A 68 -9.29 -6.44 -7.32
CA ARG A 68 -10.05 -6.99 -6.18
C ARG A 68 -9.34 -6.83 -4.83
N VAL A 69 -8.02 -7.00 -4.81
CA VAL A 69 -7.22 -6.90 -3.58
C VAL A 69 -7.17 -5.49 -3.03
N GLN A 70 -7.22 -4.50 -3.92
CA GLN A 70 -7.18 -3.07 -3.60
C GLN A 70 -8.57 -2.42 -3.65
N GLY A 71 -9.65 -3.22 -3.60
CA GLY A 71 -11.03 -2.72 -3.71
C GLY A 71 -11.44 -1.72 -2.63
N PHE A 72 -10.74 -1.66 -1.51
CA PHE A 72 -10.94 -0.71 -0.42
C PHE A 72 -10.34 0.68 -0.71
N GLU A 73 -9.38 0.78 -1.63
CA GLU A 73 -8.59 2.00 -1.86
C GLU A 73 -9.45 3.23 -2.20
N PRO A 74 -10.49 3.17 -3.07
CA PRO A 74 -11.26 4.36 -3.40
C PRO A 74 -11.92 5.01 -2.20
N ARG A 75 -12.48 4.21 -1.29
CA ARG A 75 -13.07 4.71 -0.06
C ARG A 75 -12.00 5.22 0.90
N LEU A 76 -10.93 4.45 1.12
CA LEU A 76 -9.85 4.86 2.01
C LEU A 76 -9.26 6.20 1.55
N THR A 77 -8.89 6.32 0.27
CA THR A 77 -8.30 7.56 -0.26
C THR A 77 -9.26 8.75 -0.13
N ALA A 78 -10.56 8.56 -0.40
CA ALA A 78 -11.55 9.61 -0.25
C ALA A 78 -11.72 10.06 1.22
N GLN A 79 -11.68 9.14 2.17
CA GLN A 79 -11.75 9.44 3.60
C GLN A 79 -10.48 10.16 4.08
N LEU A 80 -9.30 9.68 3.66
CA LEU A 80 -8.03 10.34 3.97
C LEU A 80 -7.97 11.74 3.38
N PHE A 81 -8.36 11.92 2.11
CA PHE A 81 -8.42 13.25 1.49
C PHE A 81 -9.38 14.20 2.22
N ALA A 82 -10.54 13.71 2.64
CA ALA A 82 -11.52 14.56 3.35
C ALA A 82 -10.99 15.07 4.70
N ARG A 83 -10.10 14.33 5.35
CA ARG A 83 -9.50 14.70 6.65
C ARG A 83 -8.14 15.38 6.50
N HIS A 84 -7.36 15.01 5.48
CA HIS A 84 -5.99 15.47 5.24
C HIS A 84 -5.79 15.99 3.81
N PRO A 85 -6.55 17.04 3.39
CA PRO A 85 -6.55 17.53 1.99
C PRO A 85 -5.21 18.10 1.53
N ASP A 86 -4.37 18.53 2.46
CA ASP A 86 -3.05 19.07 2.15
C ASP A 86 -1.99 17.98 1.95
N PHE A 87 -2.28 16.73 2.38
CA PHE A 87 -1.34 15.62 2.37
C PHE A 87 -1.68 14.52 1.37
N VAL A 88 -2.97 14.27 1.15
CA VAL A 88 -3.47 13.22 0.25
C VAL A 88 -3.87 13.85 -1.09
N ALA A 89 -3.70 13.10 -2.18
CA ALA A 89 -4.14 13.55 -3.50
C ALA A 89 -5.64 13.89 -3.51
N GLU A 90 -6.00 14.97 -4.20
CA GLU A 90 -7.38 15.42 -4.31
C GLU A 90 -8.25 14.39 -5.02
N VAL A 91 -9.31 13.95 -4.36
CA VAL A 91 -10.30 13.02 -4.88
C VAL A 91 -11.46 13.78 -5.49
N LEU A 92 -11.57 13.73 -6.81
CA LEU A 92 -12.68 14.34 -7.57
C LEU A 92 -13.95 13.50 -7.48
N ALA A 93 -13.80 12.17 -7.53
CA ALA A 93 -14.90 11.22 -7.38
C ALA A 93 -14.38 9.82 -7.01
N HIS A 94 -15.23 9.01 -6.39
CA HIS A 94 -14.97 7.59 -6.16
C HIS A 94 -16.23 6.75 -6.28
N HIS A 95 -16.07 5.46 -6.51
CA HIS A 95 -17.17 4.49 -6.60
C HIS A 95 -16.76 3.17 -5.92
N GLU A 96 -17.26 2.94 -4.71
CA GLU A 96 -16.84 1.81 -3.86
C GLU A 96 -17.10 0.44 -4.53
N GLN A 97 -18.34 0.20 -5.04
CA GLN A 97 -18.72 -1.12 -5.57
C GLN A 97 -17.98 -1.49 -6.87
N ARG A 98 -17.50 -0.49 -7.63
CA ARG A 98 -16.70 -0.68 -8.84
C ARG A 98 -15.21 -0.58 -8.57
N ALA A 99 -14.83 -0.19 -7.37
CA ALA A 99 -13.47 0.13 -6.96
C ALA A 99 -12.80 1.15 -7.91
N TRP A 100 -13.50 2.25 -8.21
CA TRP A 100 -13.05 3.32 -9.09
C TRP A 100 -12.73 4.59 -8.32
N LEU A 101 -11.68 5.27 -8.78
CA LEU A 101 -11.18 6.51 -8.20
C LEU A 101 -10.84 7.49 -9.32
N LEU A 102 -11.23 8.76 -9.18
CA LEU A 102 -10.86 9.87 -10.04
C LEU A 102 -10.11 10.90 -9.21
N LEU A 103 -8.87 11.17 -9.58
CA LEU A 103 -7.97 12.06 -8.86
C LEU A 103 -7.62 13.29 -9.71
N ALA A 104 -7.45 14.43 -9.05
CA ALA A 104 -6.78 15.57 -9.66
C ALA A 104 -5.29 15.27 -9.90
N ASP A 105 -4.66 16.09 -10.74
CA ASP A 105 -3.21 16.03 -10.93
C ASP A 105 -2.48 16.47 -9.66
N ALA A 106 -1.59 15.65 -9.17
CA ALA A 106 -0.82 15.92 -7.96
C ALA A 106 0.60 16.48 -8.26
N GLY A 107 0.93 16.70 -9.52
CA GLY A 107 2.22 17.22 -9.94
C GLY A 107 3.22 16.14 -10.36
N THR A 108 4.49 16.25 -9.93
CA THR A 108 5.59 15.39 -10.38
C THR A 108 6.00 14.42 -9.27
N PRO A 109 6.11 13.10 -9.54
CA PRO A 109 6.65 12.16 -8.56
C PRO A 109 8.10 12.53 -8.20
N ILE A 110 8.44 12.50 -6.92
CA ILE A 110 9.77 12.91 -6.43
C ILE A 110 10.90 12.00 -6.95
N GLY A 111 10.57 10.80 -7.40
CA GLY A 111 11.53 9.93 -8.08
C GLY A 111 12.09 10.52 -9.36
N ILE A 112 11.29 11.28 -10.12
CA ILE A 112 11.77 12.02 -11.31
C ILE A 112 12.69 13.17 -10.91
N LEU A 113 12.53 13.69 -9.69
CA LEU A 113 13.36 14.77 -9.13
C LEU A 113 14.63 14.25 -8.43
N GLY A 114 14.94 12.94 -8.53
CA GLY A 114 16.13 12.33 -7.96
C GLY A 114 15.96 11.78 -6.54
N ASN A 115 14.73 11.72 -6.03
CA ASN A 115 14.40 11.20 -4.68
C ASN A 115 15.23 11.87 -3.54
N PRO A 116 15.27 13.20 -3.44
CA PRO A 116 16.15 13.90 -2.49
C PRO A 116 15.69 13.63 -1.04
N PRO A 117 16.65 13.30 -0.12
CA PRO A 117 16.34 13.04 1.29
C PRO A 117 15.65 14.21 2.01
N GLU A 118 15.92 15.45 1.56
CA GLU A 118 15.28 16.66 2.09
C GLU A 118 13.77 16.67 1.88
N THR A 119 13.29 16.10 0.79
CA THR A 119 11.85 15.97 0.53
C THR A 119 11.20 15.04 1.56
N TRP A 120 11.86 13.95 1.90
CA TRP A 120 11.39 13.05 2.95
C TRP A 120 11.41 13.71 4.32
N LEU A 121 12.44 14.51 4.61
CA LEU A 121 12.51 15.27 5.86
C LEU A 121 11.34 16.25 6.02
N ALA A 122 10.85 16.82 4.91
CA ALA A 122 9.67 17.69 4.92
C ALA A 122 8.34 16.91 4.99
N LEU A 123 8.29 15.70 4.39
CA LEU A 123 7.07 14.89 4.31
C LEU A 123 6.76 14.15 5.61
N LEU A 124 7.78 13.53 6.23
CA LEU A 124 7.58 12.52 7.28
C LEU A 124 6.89 13.02 8.54
N PRO A 125 7.09 14.26 9.03
CA PRO A 125 6.30 14.78 10.15
C PRO A 125 4.80 14.83 9.86
N GLY A 126 4.40 15.31 8.68
CA GLY A 126 2.99 15.34 8.26
C GLY A 126 2.40 13.95 8.08
N TYR A 127 3.18 12.98 7.60
CA TYR A 127 2.76 11.59 7.53
C TYR A 127 2.52 10.98 8.92
N ALA A 128 3.40 11.27 9.87
CA ALA A 128 3.24 10.82 11.26
C ALA A 128 2.00 11.44 11.93
N GLU A 129 1.71 12.73 11.68
CA GLU A 129 0.51 13.39 12.18
C GLU A 129 -0.76 12.76 11.59
N LEU A 130 -0.81 12.53 10.27
CA LEU A 130 -1.90 11.79 9.62
C LEU A 130 -2.13 10.45 10.31
N GLN A 131 -1.09 9.66 10.53
CA GLN A 131 -1.22 8.35 11.15
C GLN A 131 -1.76 8.44 12.60
N ARG A 132 -1.32 9.43 13.38
CA ARG A 132 -1.81 9.65 14.75
C ARG A 132 -3.31 10.00 14.77
N GLU A 133 -3.75 10.82 13.83
CA GLU A 133 -5.17 11.21 13.73
C GLU A 133 -6.01 10.03 13.22
N GLU A 134 -5.51 9.24 12.27
CA GLU A 134 -6.20 8.07 11.73
C GLU A 134 -6.28 6.89 12.70
N ALA A 135 -5.51 6.86 13.78
CA ALA A 135 -5.61 5.83 14.82
C ALA A 135 -7.02 5.72 15.40
N ALA A 136 -7.76 6.83 15.48
CA ALA A 136 -9.17 6.83 15.91
C ALA A 136 -10.14 6.21 14.88
N GLN A 137 -9.70 6.00 13.64
CA GLN A 137 -10.51 5.50 12.53
C GLN A 137 -10.26 4.02 12.20
N VAL A 138 -9.37 3.35 12.91
CA VAL A 138 -8.95 1.95 12.66
C VAL A 138 -10.15 1.00 12.53
N GLY A 139 -11.16 1.13 13.40
CA GLY A 139 -12.37 0.29 13.34
C GLY A 139 -13.16 0.48 12.04
N ASP A 140 -13.27 1.72 11.54
CA ASP A 140 -13.96 1.99 10.26
C ASP A 140 -13.14 1.46 9.09
N HIS A 141 -11.84 1.67 9.06
CA HIS A 141 -10.98 1.16 8.01
C HIS A 141 -11.02 -0.36 7.88
N LEU A 142 -10.91 -1.08 9.00
CA LEU A 142 -11.03 -2.55 9.04
C LEU A 142 -12.41 -3.02 8.56
N ALA A 143 -13.50 -2.35 8.99
CA ALA A 143 -14.87 -2.69 8.57
C ALA A 143 -15.09 -2.52 7.06
N HIS A 144 -14.27 -1.69 6.40
CA HIS A 144 -14.33 -1.43 4.95
C HIS A 144 -13.24 -2.12 4.15
N GLY A 145 -12.59 -3.12 4.73
CA GLY A 145 -11.74 -4.07 4.03
C GLY A 145 -10.27 -3.65 3.90
N VAL A 146 -9.82 -2.60 4.62
CA VAL A 146 -8.38 -2.35 4.79
C VAL A 146 -7.78 -3.55 5.53
N PRO A 147 -6.69 -4.16 5.04
CA PRO A 147 -6.10 -5.35 5.63
C PRO A 147 -5.70 -5.17 7.08
N ASP A 148 -5.96 -6.21 7.89
CA ASP A 148 -5.54 -6.28 9.28
C ASP A 148 -4.17 -6.93 9.40
N LEU A 149 -3.15 -6.11 9.60
CA LEU A 149 -1.77 -6.50 9.91
C LEU A 149 -1.34 -5.92 11.26
N ARG A 150 -2.28 -5.77 12.19
CA ARG A 150 -1.99 -5.35 13.56
C ARG A 150 -1.04 -6.35 14.21
N VAL A 151 -0.18 -5.85 15.09
CA VAL A 151 0.90 -6.62 15.72
C VAL A 151 0.39 -7.93 16.30
N ALA A 152 -0.75 -7.90 17.01
CA ALA A 152 -1.37 -9.08 17.60
C ALA A 152 -1.82 -10.14 16.54
N THR A 153 -2.00 -9.76 15.28
CA THR A 153 -2.39 -10.69 14.20
C THR A 153 -1.19 -11.26 13.44
N LEU A 154 -0.05 -10.61 13.50
CA LEU A 154 1.12 -10.96 12.69
C LEU A 154 1.64 -12.38 12.90
N PRO A 155 1.71 -12.97 14.14
CA PRO A 155 2.17 -14.34 14.32
C PRO A 155 1.32 -15.35 13.53
N SER A 156 -0.01 -15.23 13.57
CA SER A 156 -0.89 -16.12 12.81
C SER A 156 -0.78 -15.91 11.30
N ARG A 157 -0.61 -14.65 10.85
CA ARG A 157 -0.38 -14.34 9.44
C ARG A 157 0.96 -14.87 8.93
N TYR A 158 1.97 -14.87 9.78
CA TYR A 158 3.26 -15.46 9.46
C TYR A 158 3.17 -16.98 9.32
N ASP A 159 2.42 -17.65 10.20
CA ASP A 159 2.14 -19.08 10.08
C ASP A 159 1.39 -19.39 8.77
N GLU A 160 0.41 -18.58 8.38
CA GLU A 160 -0.28 -18.69 7.09
C GLU A 160 0.71 -18.55 5.91
N LEU A 161 1.65 -17.58 5.97
CA LEU A 161 2.71 -17.42 4.96
C LEU A 161 3.55 -18.70 4.83
N LEU A 162 3.98 -19.29 5.94
CA LEU A 162 4.82 -20.48 5.96
C LEU A 162 4.11 -21.76 5.47
N GLN A 163 2.78 -21.76 5.38
CA GLN A 163 1.98 -22.85 4.81
C GLN A 163 1.83 -22.74 3.29
N ARG A 164 2.25 -21.62 2.68
CA ARG A 164 2.19 -21.42 1.24
C ARG A 164 3.41 -21.98 0.53
N GLU A 165 3.26 -22.24 -0.76
CA GLU A 165 4.39 -22.47 -1.64
C GLU A 165 5.10 -21.12 -1.88
N LEU A 166 6.31 -20.98 -1.36
CA LEU A 166 7.11 -19.77 -1.46
C LEU A 166 8.18 -19.90 -2.55
N PRO A 167 8.53 -18.80 -3.25
CA PRO A 167 9.57 -18.78 -4.27
C PRO A 167 10.97 -18.73 -3.63
N LEU A 168 11.30 -19.70 -2.79
CA LEU A 168 12.53 -19.82 -1.99
C LEU A 168 13.07 -21.24 -2.06
N GLU A 169 14.36 -21.39 -1.80
CA GLU A 169 15.00 -22.70 -1.60
C GLU A 169 14.56 -23.33 -0.26
N PRO A 170 14.56 -24.68 -0.16
CA PRO A 170 14.12 -25.36 1.06
C PRO A 170 14.81 -24.89 2.33
N GLU A 171 16.11 -24.62 2.27
CA GLU A 171 16.91 -24.16 3.41
C GLU A 171 16.54 -22.72 3.84
N GLU A 172 16.08 -21.90 2.89
CA GLU A 172 15.56 -20.54 3.17
C GLU A 172 14.21 -20.63 3.90
N ILE A 173 13.33 -21.53 3.45
CA ILE A 173 12.03 -21.80 4.09
C ILE A 173 12.24 -22.35 5.51
N ASP A 174 13.17 -23.28 5.70
CA ASP A 174 13.45 -23.84 7.02
C ASP A 174 13.97 -22.78 8.01
N ARG A 175 14.75 -21.80 7.54
CA ARG A 175 15.17 -20.66 8.37
C ARG A 175 13.98 -19.80 8.80
N LEU A 176 13.04 -19.52 7.90
CA LEU A 176 11.82 -18.78 8.25
C LEU A 176 10.98 -19.57 9.27
N ARG A 177 10.82 -20.88 9.09
CA ARG A 177 10.10 -21.75 10.03
C ARG A 177 10.75 -21.78 11.41
N ALA A 178 12.07 -21.92 11.45
CA ALA A 178 12.81 -21.92 12.72
C ALA A 178 12.71 -20.57 13.46
N PHE A 179 12.49 -19.47 12.74
CA PHE A 179 12.34 -18.13 13.31
C PHE A 179 10.94 -17.84 13.85
N ALA A 180 9.92 -18.60 13.50
CA ALA A 180 8.52 -18.31 13.85
C ALA A 180 8.30 -18.06 15.37
N PRO A 181 8.86 -18.86 16.31
CA PRO A 181 8.71 -18.58 17.74
C PRO A 181 9.33 -17.23 18.13
N ARG A 182 10.51 -16.90 17.57
CA ARG A 182 11.17 -15.63 17.85
C ARG A 182 10.41 -14.45 17.26
N PHE A 183 9.80 -14.63 16.10
CA PHE A 183 8.94 -13.61 15.51
C PHE A 183 7.72 -13.30 16.40
N ALA A 184 7.08 -14.33 16.95
CA ALA A 184 5.98 -14.14 17.90
C ALA A 184 6.44 -13.37 19.14
N GLU A 185 7.61 -13.72 19.74
CA GLU A 185 8.19 -12.97 20.86
C GLU A 185 8.45 -11.48 20.50
N LEU A 186 8.95 -11.20 19.29
CA LEU A 186 9.16 -9.80 18.84
C LEU A 186 7.85 -9.04 18.68
N CYS A 187 6.79 -9.70 18.24
CA CYS A 187 5.46 -9.12 18.18
C CYS A 187 4.93 -8.82 19.59
N ASP A 188 5.04 -9.77 20.54
CA ASP A 188 4.63 -9.56 21.93
C ASP A 188 5.43 -8.41 22.59
N GLU A 189 6.75 -8.34 22.32
CA GLU A 189 7.61 -7.26 22.79
C GLU A 189 7.18 -5.91 22.22
N LEU A 190 6.82 -5.85 20.92
CA LEU A 190 6.36 -4.62 20.27
C LEU A 190 4.97 -4.18 20.76
N ASP A 191 4.05 -5.12 20.95
CA ASP A 191 2.69 -4.86 21.43
C ASP A 191 2.67 -4.33 22.88
N ALA A 192 3.72 -4.61 23.66
CA ALA A 192 3.87 -4.11 25.02
C ALA A 192 4.13 -2.58 25.09
N TYR A 193 4.50 -1.96 23.95
CA TYR A 193 4.59 -0.50 23.86
C TYR A 193 3.22 0.07 23.47
N ASP A 194 2.73 1.03 24.21
CA ASP A 194 1.41 1.66 24.01
C ASP A 194 1.44 2.67 22.83
N VAL A 195 1.86 2.20 21.64
CA VAL A 195 1.81 2.98 20.39
C VAL A 195 0.56 2.56 19.63
N PRO A 196 -0.40 3.47 19.37
CA PRO A 196 -1.63 3.09 18.70
C PRO A 196 -1.38 2.65 17.27
N GLU A 197 -1.95 1.51 16.90
CA GLU A 197 -1.95 1.03 15.52
C GLU A 197 -2.84 1.91 14.64
N THR A 198 -2.47 2.05 13.38
CA THR A 198 -3.13 2.98 12.47
C THR A 198 -2.96 2.54 11.01
N VAL A 199 -3.48 3.37 10.09
CA VAL A 199 -3.26 3.17 8.66
C VAL A 199 -1.78 3.32 8.32
N GLN A 200 -1.27 2.35 7.60
CA GLN A 200 0.07 2.33 7.04
C GLN A 200 -0.04 2.23 5.53
N HIS A 201 0.78 3.00 4.80
CA HIS A 201 0.74 3.03 3.35
C HIS A 201 1.25 1.73 2.71
N ASP A 202 2.20 1.06 3.36
CA ASP A 202 2.89 -0.18 2.96
C ASP A 202 3.71 -0.11 1.66
N ASP A 203 3.55 0.96 0.86
CA ASP A 203 4.33 1.21 -0.36
C ASP A 203 4.76 2.68 -0.48
N LEU A 204 5.14 3.31 0.66
CA LEU A 204 5.55 4.71 0.70
C LEU A 204 6.95 4.88 0.12
N HIS A 205 7.02 5.15 -1.17
CA HIS A 205 8.27 5.39 -1.89
C HIS A 205 8.16 6.53 -2.90
N MET A 206 9.27 6.87 -3.54
CA MET A 206 9.45 8.04 -4.40
C MET A 206 8.50 8.14 -5.60
N SER A 207 7.85 7.06 -6.02
CA SER A 207 6.86 7.09 -7.11
C SER A 207 5.46 7.41 -6.61
N ASN A 208 5.22 7.30 -5.29
CA ASN A 208 3.93 7.53 -4.64
C ASN A 208 3.88 8.84 -3.85
N VAL A 209 4.97 9.62 -3.86
CA VAL A 209 5.05 10.97 -3.33
C VAL A 209 5.21 11.96 -4.48
N TYR A 210 4.33 12.94 -4.55
CA TYR A 210 4.26 13.92 -5.63
C TYR A 210 4.51 15.32 -5.11
N ALA A 211 5.22 16.12 -5.89
CA ALA A 211 5.50 17.52 -5.59
C ALA A 211 4.82 18.45 -6.61
N GLN A 212 4.12 19.46 -6.09
CA GLN A 212 3.56 20.57 -6.87
C GLN A 212 3.94 21.89 -6.20
N GLY A 213 5.02 22.51 -6.66
CA GLY A 213 5.65 23.61 -5.93
C GLY A 213 6.24 23.11 -4.60
N GLU A 214 5.83 23.74 -3.50
CA GLU A 214 6.22 23.33 -2.14
C GLU A 214 5.29 22.28 -1.53
N GLN A 215 4.17 21.98 -2.18
CA GLN A 215 3.20 21.03 -1.67
C GLN A 215 3.60 19.59 -2.02
N LEU A 216 3.59 18.72 -1.02
CA LEU A 216 3.82 17.28 -1.17
C LEU A 216 2.52 16.53 -0.90
N ARG A 217 2.23 15.54 -1.76
CA ARG A 217 1.05 14.67 -1.61
C ARG A 217 1.42 13.22 -1.78
N VAL A 218 0.74 12.37 -1.03
CA VAL A 218 0.87 10.91 -1.10
C VAL A 218 -0.30 10.33 -1.89
N LEU A 219 0.02 9.45 -2.82
CA LEU A 219 -0.89 8.75 -3.71
C LEU A 219 -0.73 7.23 -3.54
N ASP A 220 -1.66 6.50 -4.16
CA ASP A 220 -1.62 5.03 -4.26
C ASP A 220 -1.70 4.29 -2.92
N TRP A 221 -2.82 4.48 -2.22
CA TRP A 221 -3.12 3.84 -0.93
C TRP A 221 -3.62 2.38 -1.07
N GLY A 222 -3.48 1.78 -2.25
CA GLY A 222 -3.99 0.44 -2.57
C GLY A 222 -3.29 -0.71 -1.84
N ASP A 223 -2.08 -0.49 -1.35
CA ASP A 223 -1.32 -1.47 -0.59
C ASP A 223 -1.44 -1.30 0.93
N SER A 224 -2.19 -0.29 1.37
CA SER A 224 -2.35 0.05 2.78
C SER A 224 -2.85 -1.11 3.64
N SER A 225 -2.46 -1.06 4.90
CA SER A 225 -2.95 -1.94 5.96
C SER A 225 -3.15 -1.18 7.28
N ILE A 226 -3.81 -1.80 8.24
CA ILE A 226 -3.77 -1.37 9.63
C ILE A 226 -2.65 -2.13 10.31
N SER A 227 -1.65 -1.41 10.80
CA SER A 227 -0.45 -1.99 11.40
C SER A 227 0.21 -1.01 12.38
N HIS A 228 1.37 -1.41 12.92
CA HIS A 228 2.19 -0.54 13.76
C HIS A 228 2.79 0.60 12.92
N PRO A 229 2.58 1.89 13.28
CA PRO A 229 2.94 3.04 12.43
C PRO A 229 4.41 3.08 12.05
N PHE A 230 5.32 2.71 12.96
CA PHE A 230 6.76 2.82 12.71
C PHE A 230 7.30 1.82 11.69
N ALA A 231 6.53 0.78 11.34
CA ALA A 231 6.87 -0.12 10.24
C ALA A 231 6.75 0.55 8.85
N SER A 232 6.09 1.71 8.76
CA SER A 232 5.88 2.44 7.49
C SER A 232 7.17 2.78 6.76
N LEU A 233 8.26 3.04 7.49
CA LEU A 233 9.52 3.46 6.88
C LEU A 233 10.36 2.31 6.30
N VAL A 234 9.93 1.05 6.45
CA VAL A 234 10.61 -0.11 5.85
C VAL A 234 10.79 0.05 4.35
N VAL A 235 9.72 0.44 3.65
CA VAL A 235 9.76 0.64 2.20
C VAL A 235 10.51 1.92 1.83
N THR A 236 10.27 3.01 2.55
CA THR A 236 10.93 4.30 2.31
C THR A 236 12.46 4.18 2.43
N PHE A 237 12.95 3.60 3.52
CA PHE A 237 14.39 3.45 3.75
C PHE A 237 15.03 2.51 2.73
N ARG A 238 14.36 1.41 2.39
CA ARG A 238 14.80 0.53 1.33
C ARG A 238 15.04 1.26 0.01
N PHE A 239 14.08 2.08 -0.44
CA PHE A 239 14.22 2.79 -1.71
C PHE A 239 15.26 3.91 -1.64
N LEU A 240 15.48 4.50 -0.48
CA LEU A 240 16.59 5.42 -0.29
C LEU A 240 17.95 4.71 -0.44
N GLU A 241 18.13 3.53 0.15
CA GLU A 241 19.33 2.71 -0.01
C GLU A 241 19.53 2.25 -1.47
N GLU A 242 18.45 1.81 -2.15
CA GLU A 242 18.55 1.22 -3.50
C GLU A 242 18.73 2.25 -4.63
N VAL A 243 18.17 3.44 -4.49
CA VAL A 243 18.05 4.42 -5.58
C VAL A 243 18.96 5.64 -5.38
N THR A 244 19.35 5.92 -4.15
CA THR A 244 20.33 6.96 -3.81
C THR A 244 21.67 6.31 -3.45
N GLU A 245 22.72 7.09 -3.37
CA GLU A 245 24.04 6.59 -2.94
C GLU A 245 24.18 6.49 -1.40
N LEU A 246 23.06 6.59 -0.67
CA LEU A 246 23.07 6.53 0.81
C LEU A 246 23.41 5.12 1.28
N GLN A 247 24.40 5.03 2.13
CA GLN A 247 24.76 3.77 2.80
C GLN A 247 23.84 3.53 4.01
N PRO A 248 23.64 2.28 4.46
CA PRO A 248 22.73 1.97 5.58
C PRO A 248 23.04 2.67 6.91
N ASP A 249 24.27 3.16 7.09
CA ASP A 249 24.74 3.91 8.26
C ASP A 249 24.83 5.43 8.01
N ASP A 250 24.26 5.92 6.89
CA ASP A 250 24.26 7.34 6.59
C ASP A 250 23.44 8.12 7.62
N PRO A 251 23.94 9.26 8.12
CA PRO A 251 23.21 10.09 9.10
C PRO A 251 21.83 10.57 8.65
N TRP A 252 21.52 10.50 7.35
CA TRP A 252 20.18 10.81 6.86
C TRP A 252 19.10 9.87 7.45
N PHE A 253 19.37 8.58 7.63
CA PHE A 253 18.40 7.65 8.18
C PHE A 253 18.01 8.00 9.62
N GLU A 254 18.96 8.42 10.46
CA GLU A 254 18.68 8.91 11.80
C GLU A 254 17.85 10.20 11.76
N ARG A 255 18.21 11.16 10.91
CA ARG A 255 17.49 12.42 10.77
C ARG A 255 16.05 12.21 10.30
N LEU A 256 15.82 11.30 9.33
CA LEU A 256 14.49 10.98 8.83
C LEU A 256 13.66 10.24 9.89
N ARG A 257 14.26 9.29 10.61
CA ARG A 257 13.62 8.64 11.77
C ARG A 257 13.19 9.68 12.80
N ASP A 258 14.09 10.58 13.19
CA ASP A 258 13.83 11.56 14.24
C ASP A 258 12.74 12.55 13.82
N ALA A 259 12.73 13.00 12.56
CA ALA A 259 11.67 13.84 12.01
C ALA A 259 10.31 13.11 12.00
N TYR A 260 10.29 11.82 11.66
CA TYR A 260 9.07 11.01 11.70
C TYR A 260 8.58 10.77 13.13
N LEU A 261 9.50 10.58 14.09
CA LEU A 261 9.15 10.32 15.49
C LEU A 261 8.76 11.59 16.26
N GLU A 262 9.14 12.78 15.79
CA GLU A 262 8.85 14.03 16.50
C GLU A 262 7.38 14.19 16.93
N PRO A 263 6.38 13.97 16.04
CA PRO A 263 4.97 14.07 16.44
C PRO A 263 4.52 12.96 17.41
N TRP A 264 5.19 11.83 17.45
CA TRP A 264 4.88 10.70 18.35
C TRP A 264 5.41 10.91 19.77
N GLY A 265 6.48 11.69 19.92
CA GLY A 265 7.12 11.97 21.21
C GLY A 265 8.58 11.54 21.26
N ARG A 266 9.15 11.51 22.46
CA ARG A 266 10.59 11.24 22.66
C ARG A 266 10.82 9.85 23.23
N GLY A 267 12.03 9.31 23.02
CA GLY A 267 12.47 8.03 23.59
C GLY A 267 11.88 6.83 22.91
N LEU A 268 11.47 6.97 21.63
CA LEU A 268 10.83 5.94 20.83
C LEU A 268 11.79 5.24 19.84
N GLU A 269 13.08 5.58 19.86
CA GLU A 269 14.07 5.08 18.93
C GLU A 269 14.21 3.55 19.01
N GLY A 270 14.15 2.99 20.23
CA GLY A 270 14.19 1.54 20.44
C GLY A 270 12.93 0.84 19.94
N VAL A 271 11.75 1.45 20.18
CA VAL A 271 10.46 0.97 19.65
C VAL A 271 10.45 1.02 18.13
N PHE A 272 10.97 2.11 17.55
CA PHE A 272 11.10 2.25 16.10
C PHE A 272 11.97 1.15 15.50
N ALA A 273 13.14 0.88 16.08
CA ALA A 273 14.03 -0.18 15.60
C ALA A 273 13.36 -1.56 15.65
N LEU A 274 12.62 -1.86 16.75
CA LEU A 274 11.86 -3.09 16.87
C LEU A 274 10.72 -3.16 15.84
N ALA A 275 9.97 -2.09 15.66
CA ALA A 275 8.89 -2.01 14.68
C ALA A 275 9.39 -2.15 13.24
N MET A 276 10.54 -1.56 12.90
CA MET A 276 11.18 -1.76 11.59
C MET A 276 11.55 -3.23 11.36
N ARG A 277 12.05 -3.91 12.39
CA ARG A 277 12.39 -5.34 12.29
C ARG A 277 11.15 -6.20 12.08
N VAL A 278 10.09 -6.00 12.85
CA VAL A 278 8.80 -6.70 12.71
C VAL A 278 8.16 -6.33 11.36
N GLY A 279 8.24 -5.08 10.96
CA GLY A 279 7.66 -4.53 9.73
C GLY A 279 8.18 -5.17 8.45
N ILE A 280 9.44 -5.64 8.41
CA ILE A 280 9.98 -6.37 7.27
C ILE A 280 9.20 -7.68 7.03
N PHE A 281 8.80 -8.38 8.09
CA PHE A 281 7.95 -9.58 8.00
C PHE A 281 6.52 -9.22 7.66
N ALA A 282 5.96 -8.17 8.25
CA ALA A 282 4.63 -7.67 7.92
C ALA A 282 4.52 -7.30 6.43
N HIS A 283 5.55 -6.65 5.88
CA HIS A 283 5.63 -6.35 4.45
C HIS A 283 5.65 -7.61 3.57
N ALA A 284 6.39 -8.65 3.96
CA ALA A 284 6.36 -9.95 3.25
C ALA A 284 4.97 -10.61 3.30
N ILE A 285 4.26 -10.49 4.41
CA ILE A 285 2.87 -10.98 4.57
C ILE A 285 1.92 -10.18 3.66
N ALA A 286 2.07 -8.86 3.57
CA ALA A 286 1.28 -8.02 2.66
C ALA A 286 1.45 -8.45 1.18
N TRP A 287 2.67 -8.77 0.77
CA TRP A 287 2.98 -9.27 -0.58
C TRP A 287 2.32 -10.61 -0.89
N LEU A 288 2.19 -11.52 0.08
CA LEU A 288 1.48 -12.78 -0.11
C LEU A 288 0.02 -12.55 -0.51
N ARG A 289 -0.64 -11.57 0.08
CA ARG A 289 -2.03 -11.20 -0.26
C ARG A 289 -2.18 -10.81 -1.74
N GLN A 290 -1.24 -10.03 -2.27
CA GLN A 290 -1.22 -9.68 -3.69
C GLN A 290 -1.03 -10.92 -4.55
N ARG A 291 -0.03 -11.74 -4.23
CA ARG A 291 0.33 -12.97 -4.95
C ARG A 291 -0.83 -13.95 -5.09
N ASP A 292 -1.57 -14.17 -4.01
CA ASP A 292 -2.67 -15.15 -3.97
C ASP A 292 -3.81 -14.80 -4.95
N HIS A 293 -3.92 -13.54 -5.34
CA HIS A 293 -4.95 -13.05 -6.25
C HIS A 293 -4.46 -12.88 -7.69
N LEU A 294 -3.17 -13.07 -7.95
CA LEU A 294 -2.63 -12.95 -9.30
C LEU A 294 -3.03 -14.15 -10.18
N PRO A 295 -3.35 -13.90 -11.46
CA PRO A 295 -3.47 -14.96 -12.45
C PRO A 295 -2.16 -15.77 -12.53
N PRO A 296 -2.22 -17.10 -12.79
CA PRO A 296 -1.01 -17.93 -12.86
C PRO A 296 0.06 -17.41 -13.82
N LYS A 297 -0.33 -16.79 -14.92
CA LYS A 297 0.58 -16.22 -15.93
C LYS A 297 1.43 -15.06 -15.39
N ASP A 298 0.92 -14.32 -14.40
CA ASP A 298 1.56 -13.13 -13.85
C ASP A 298 2.38 -13.45 -12.58
N ARG A 299 2.22 -14.67 -12.02
CA ARG A 299 2.88 -15.09 -10.78
C ARG A 299 4.39 -15.21 -10.91
N ALA A 300 4.91 -15.73 -12.03
CA ALA A 300 6.34 -15.95 -12.19
C ALA A 300 7.15 -14.64 -12.12
N GLU A 301 6.65 -13.57 -12.75
CA GLU A 301 7.27 -12.25 -12.67
C GLU A 301 7.17 -11.69 -11.24
N PHE A 302 6.01 -11.80 -10.63
CA PHE A 302 5.78 -11.35 -9.25
C PHE A 302 6.66 -12.12 -8.26
N ASP A 303 6.77 -13.43 -8.39
CA ASP A 303 7.57 -14.31 -7.52
C ASP A 303 9.06 -13.97 -7.55
N SER A 304 9.56 -13.45 -8.66
CA SER A 304 10.95 -12.98 -8.75
C SER A 304 11.23 -11.83 -7.77
N VAL A 305 10.30 -10.86 -7.67
CA VAL A 305 10.42 -9.74 -6.73
C VAL A 305 10.05 -10.18 -5.31
N PHE A 306 9.01 -11.00 -5.16
CA PHE A 306 8.59 -11.51 -3.86
C PHE A 306 9.68 -12.31 -3.16
N SER A 307 10.48 -13.09 -3.93
CA SER A 307 11.64 -13.79 -3.37
C SER A 307 12.68 -12.83 -2.75
N ILE A 308 12.85 -11.62 -3.32
CA ILE A 308 13.74 -10.60 -2.77
C ILE A 308 13.20 -10.07 -1.43
N VAL A 309 11.90 -9.80 -1.37
CA VAL A 309 11.24 -9.36 -0.12
C VAL A 309 11.40 -10.43 0.97
N LEU A 310 11.15 -11.70 0.65
CA LEU A 310 11.32 -12.81 1.59
C LEU A 310 12.79 -12.97 2.06
N ARG A 311 13.77 -12.83 1.18
CA ARG A 311 15.19 -12.91 1.54
C ARG A 311 15.62 -11.78 2.47
N ARG A 312 15.01 -10.60 2.38
CA ARG A 312 15.22 -9.53 3.36
C ARG A 312 14.69 -9.91 4.75
N ALA A 313 13.53 -10.55 4.82
CA ALA A 313 13.03 -11.10 6.08
C ALA A 313 13.98 -12.18 6.63
N ILE A 314 14.50 -13.08 5.79
CA ILE A 314 15.48 -14.08 6.17
C ILE A 314 16.76 -13.44 6.74
N ALA A 315 17.23 -12.34 6.18
CA ALA A 315 18.42 -11.64 6.69
C ALA A 315 18.21 -11.15 8.13
N GLN A 316 16.99 -10.81 8.52
CA GLN A 316 16.67 -10.40 9.90
C GLN A 316 16.67 -11.57 10.90
N THR A 317 16.61 -12.82 10.44
CA THR A 317 16.63 -13.99 11.33
C THR A 317 18.00 -14.24 11.97
N THR A 318 19.07 -13.71 11.36
CA THR A 318 20.47 -13.92 11.80
C THR A 318 21.10 -12.67 12.38
N SER A 319 20.46 -11.49 12.26
CA SER A 319 21.01 -10.24 12.78
C SER A 319 20.80 -10.14 14.29
N PRO A 320 21.85 -9.77 15.06
CA PRO A 320 21.66 -9.38 16.45
C PRO A 320 20.74 -8.15 16.52
N PRO A 321 20.05 -7.92 17.64
CA PRO A 321 19.30 -6.68 17.85
C PRO A 321 20.27 -5.49 17.72
N ARG A 322 19.97 -4.57 16.79
CA ARG A 322 20.68 -3.28 16.66
C ARG A 322 20.12 -2.30 17.66
#